data_65280e89255ee5a3c16651d715e45a7e
#
_entry.id   65280e89255ee5a3c16651d715e45a7e
#
_cell.length_a   1.000
_cell.length_b   1.000
_cell.length_c   1.000
_cell.angle_alpha   90.00
_cell.angle_beta   90.00
_cell.angle_gamma   90.00
#
_symmetry.space_group_name_H-M   'P 1'
#
loop_
_entity.id
_entity.type
_entity.pdbx_description
1 polymer ?
#
loop_
_entity_poly.entity_id
_entity_poly.type
_entity_poly.pdbx_seq_one_letter_code
_entity_poly.pdbx_strand_id
1 'polypeptide(L)'
;MGMTMTQKILAAHAGLDHVEAGQLIEAKLDVVMANDITGPMALPILKQMSDTVFDKNKVVFVPDHFTPNKDIKSAENSKAIREFAKAQGLHWYFEQGKSGVEHAILPEAGVVAAGELIIGADSHTCTYGALGAFSTGVGTTDIATGMAMGELWFKVPAAIKFVLTGKPGKYVSGKDIIIHIIGKIGVDGALYKSMEFTGDGIANLSMDDRFTMANMTIEAGAKNGIFPVDDKTIQYLNEHTKKEYTVYEADEDAEYEQVVEINLAEVRPTVAFPHLPGNAKTIDEIEAMEPIKIDQVVIGSCTNGRMEDMRKAAAILKGHKVHEDVRVMVIPATQKIYKQCIHEGLMDIFVDAGCAVNTPSCGPCMGGHMGVMAAGEKCVSTTNRNFVGRMGHVDSLIYLASPEVAAASAIAGCIANPEKVEVVE
;
A
#
# COMPACT_ATOMS: atom_id res chain seq x y z
N MET A 1 -14.58 22.88 19.56
CA MET A 1 -13.31 22.45 18.91
C MET A 1 -13.66 21.82 17.59
N GLY A 2 -12.97 22.19 16.53
CA GLY A 2 -13.15 21.59 15.22
C GLY A 2 -12.61 20.16 15.17
N MET A 3 -13.12 19.37 14.25
CA MET A 3 -12.72 17.98 14.03
C MET A 3 -11.83 17.83 12.80
N THR A 4 -10.86 16.92 12.87
CA THR A 4 -10.07 16.46 11.73
C THR A 4 -10.94 15.59 10.79
N MET A 5 -10.46 15.32 9.56
CA MET A 5 -11.17 14.41 8.64
C MET A 5 -11.46 13.06 9.29
N THR A 6 -10.46 12.46 9.94
CA THR A 6 -10.60 11.17 10.64
C THR A 6 -11.65 11.22 11.76
N GLN A 7 -11.67 12.28 12.57
CA GLN A 7 -12.67 12.44 13.63
C GLN A 7 -14.08 12.55 13.07
N LYS A 8 -14.28 13.30 11.97
CA LYS A 8 -15.59 13.44 11.33
C LYS A 8 -16.12 12.09 10.79
N ILE A 9 -15.28 11.30 10.15
CA ILE A 9 -15.66 9.97 9.66
C ILE A 9 -16.06 9.08 10.84
N LEU A 10 -15.24 9.03 11.90
CA LEU A 10 -15.50 8.21 13.09
C LEU A 10 -16.76 8.66 13.83
N ALA A 11 -16.99 9.98 13.99
CA ALA A 11 -18.19 10.52 14.60
C ALA A 11 -19.46 10.09 13.82
N ALA A 12 -19.45 10.25 12.49
CA ALA A 12 -20.58 9.87 11.64
C ALA A 12 -20.92 8.37 11.76
N HIS A 13 -19.90 7.49 11.78
CA HIS A 13 -20.10 6.06 11.91
C HIS A 13 -20.49 5.59 13.31
N ALA A 14 -20.17 6.41 14.34
CA ALA A 14 -20.62 6.19 15.70
C ALA A 14 -22.02 6.79 15.99
N GLY A 15 -22.59 7.55 15.04
CA GLY A 15 -23.85 8.28 15.24
C GLY A 15 -23.70 9.41 16.26
N LEU A 16 -22.52 10.02 16.35
CA LEU A 16 -22.20 11.14 17.25
C LEU A 16 -22.00 12.42 16.44
N ASP A 17 -22.39 13.55 17.01
CA ASP A 17 -22.13 14.86 16.41
C ASP A 17 -20.67 15.30 16.52
N HIS A 18 -19.96 14.79 17.54
CA HIS A 18 -18.58 15.15 17.83
C HIS A 18 -17.84 14.02 18.55
N VAL A 19 -16.55 13.86 18.26
CA VAL A 19 -15.63 12.97 18.97
C VAL A 19 -14.28 13.65 19.24
N GLU A 20 -13.61 13.23 20.29
CA GLU A 20 -12.30 13.76 20.69
C GLU A 20 -11.21 12.68 20.61
N ALA A 21 -9.96 13.11 20.41
CA ALA A 21 -8.81 12.20 20.45
C ALA A 21 -8.75 11.48 21.80
N GLY A 22 -8.55 10.16 21.74
CA GLY A 22 -8.52 9.31 22.93
C GLY A 22 -9.89 8.76 23.37
N GLN A 23 -10.99 9.29 22.85
CA GLN A 23 -12.34 8.79 23.14
C GLN A 23 -12.51 7.35 22.63
N LEU A 24 -13.17 6.50 23.42
CA LEU A 24 -13.61 5.18 22.99
C LEU A 24 -15.02 5.28 22.40
N ILE A 25 -15.20 4.78 21.20
CA ILE A 25 -16.45 4.78 20.46
C ILE A 25 -16.73 3.38 19.90
N GLU A 26 -17.98 3.09 19.65
CA GLU A 26 -18.42 1.97 18.82
C GLU A 26 -18.90 2.56 17.49
N ALA A 27 -18.42 2.00 16.38
CA ALA A 27 -18.69 2.56 15.06
C ALA A 27 -19.03 1.47 14.03
N LYS A 28 -19.97 1.78 13.14
CA LYS A 28 -20.44 0.90 12.07
C LYS A 28 -19.41 0.81 10.96
N LEU A 29 -19.28 -0.39 10.38
CA LEU A 29 -18.32 -0.70 9.34
C LEU A 29 -18.98 -0.68 7.95
N ASP A 30 -18.27 -0.13 6.96
CA ASP A 30 -18.68 -0.18 5.56
C ASP A 30 -18.03 -1.31 4.79
N VAL A 31 -16.77 -1.63 5.10
CA VAL A 31 -16.06 -2.76 4.49
C VAL A 31 -15.23 -3.51 5.53
N VAL A 32 -15.33 -4.83 5.50
CA VAL A 32 -14.53 -5.76 6.30
C VAL A 32 -13.79 -6.68 5.35
N MET A 33 -12.45 -6.60 5.31
CA MET A 33 -11.62 -7.32 4.35
C MET A 33 -10.72 -8.35 5.04
N ALA A 34 -10.55 -9.51 4.39
CA ALA A 34 -9.52 -10.50 4.75
C ALA A 34 -8.95 -11.19 3.51
N ASN A 35 -7.76 -11.77 3.65
CA ASN A 35 -7.02 -12.43 2.58
C ASN A 35 -6.86 -13.95 2.82
N ASP A 36 -6.07 -14.62 1.99
CA ASP A 36 -5.83 -16.08 2.05
C ASP A 36 -4.94 -16.52 3.25
N ILE A 37 -4.39 -15.59 4.02
CA ILE A 37 -3.67 -15.87 5.26
C ILE A 37 -4.59 -15.67 6.47
N THR A 38 -5.16 -14.49 6.57
CA THR A 38 -5.91 -14.06 7.76
C THR A 38 -7.36 -14.49 7.75
N GLY A 39 -7.97 -14.61 6.57
CA GLY A 39 -9.32 -15.12 6.40
C GLY A 39 -9.53 -16.51 7.01
N PRO A 40 -8.75 -17.53 6.64
CA PRO A 40 -8.89 -18.87 7.24
C PRO A 40 -8.74 -18.90 8.76
N MET A 41 -7.96 -17.96 9.32
CA MET A 41 -7.79 -17.82 10.77
C MET A 41 -9.01 -17.16 11.43
N ALA A 42 -9.69 -16.24 10.74
CA ALA A 42 -10.88 -15.55 11.24
C ALA A 42 -12.13 -16.43 11.21
N LEU A 43 -12.28 -17.33 10.22
CA LEU A 43 -13.49 -18.15 10.04
C LEU A 43 -13.88 -19.01 11.26
N PRO A 44 -12.96 -19.71 11.94
CA PRO A 44 -13.29 -20.47 13.16
C PRO A 44 -13.75 -19.56 14.30
N ILE A 45 -13.25 -18.34 14.40
CA ILE A 45 -13.64 -17.35 15.41
C ILE A 45 -15.03 -16.82 15.10
N LEU A 46 -15.25 -16.42 13.83
CA LEU A 46 -16.58 -15.98 13.36
C LEU A 46 -17.65 -17.03 13.68
N LYS A 47 -17.39 -18.31 13.40
CA LYS A 47 -18.33 -19.40 13.64
C LYS A 47 -18.73 -19.56 15.12
N GLN A 48 -17.90 -19.10 16.05
CA GLN A 48 -18.26 -19.09 17.48
C GLN A 48 -19.21 -17.95 17.85
N MET A 49 -19.28 -16.91 17.02
CA MET A 49 -20.10 -15.71 17.24
C MET A 49 -21.38 -15.72 16.40
N SER A 50 -21.27 -16.16 15.13
CA SER A 50 -22.37 -16.14 14.17
C SER A 50 -22.18 -17.20 13.09
N ASP A 51 -23.27 -17.75 12.58
CA ASP A 51 -23.28 -18.63 11.40
C ASP A 51 -23.26 -17.83 10.08
N THR A 52 -23.54 -16.53 10.13
CA THR A 52 -23.62 -15.66 8.95
C THR A 52 -22.84 -14.38 9.17
N VAL A 53 -22.40 -13.77 8.06
CA VAL A 53 -21.86 -12.41 8.10
C VAL A 53 -22.99 -11.38 8.23
N PHE A 54 -22.68 -10.20 8.82
CA PHE A 54 -23.67 -9.14 9.03
C PHE A 54 -24.27 -8.61 7.72
N ASP A 55 -23.44 -8.46 6.69
CA ASP A 55 -23.84 -8.04 5.35
C ASP A 55 -22.90 -8.64 4.29
N LYS A 56 -23.46 -9.45 3.40
CA LYS A 56 -22.74 -10.10 2.30
C LYS A 56 -22.15 -9.14 1.25
N ASN A 57 -22.61 -7.88 1.23
CA ASN A 57 -22.12 -6.85 0.32
C ASN A 57 -20.95 -6.05 0.90
N LYS A 58 -20.70 -6.17 2.22
CA LYS A 58 -19.69 -5.41 2.96
C LYS A 58 -18.50 -6.27 3.40
N VAL A 59 -18.58 -7.59 3.27
CA VAL A 59 -17.48 -8.51 3.58
C VAL A 59 -16.77 -8.92 2.30
N VAL A 60 -15.43 -8.81 2.30
CA VAL A 60 -14.57 -9.00 1.12
C VAL A 60 -13.48 -10.01 1.41
N PHE A 61 -13.25 -10.94 0.47
CA PHE A 61 -12.09 -11.83 0.51
C PHE A 61 -11.25 -11.71 -0.76
N VAL A 62 -9.93 -11.53 -0.58
CA VAL A 62 -8.96 -11.44 -1.66
C VAL A 62 -7.82 -12.44 -1.41
N PRO A 63 -7.78 -13.58 -2.11
CA PRO A 63 -6.61 -14.46 -2.11
C PRO A 63 -5.50 -13.87 -2.99
N ASP A 64 -4.49 -13.25 -2.39
CA ASP A 64 -3.43 -12.52 -3.09
C ASP A 64 -2.02 -12.75 -2.55
N HIS A 65 -1.87 -13.28 -1.33
CA HIS A 65 -0.56 -13.44 -0.70
C HIS A 65 0.18 -14.68 -1.19
N PHE A 66 -0.50 -15.84 -1.24
CA PHE A 66 0.10 -17.12 -1.65
C PHE A 66 -0.55 -17.68 -2.91
N THR A 67 -1.03 -16.83 -3.78
CA THR A 67 -1.61 -17.18 -5.07
C THR A 67 -0.74 -16.71 -6.24
N PRO A 68 -0.55 -17.53 -7.31
CA PRO A 68 -0.92 -18.95 -7.41
C PRO A 68 -0.40 -19.77 -6.23
N ASN A 69 -1.22 -20.70 -5.72
CA ASN A 69 -0.91 -21.37 -4.46
C ASN A 69 0.49 -22.01 -4.48
N LYS A 70 1.35 -21.62 -3.55
CA LYS A 70 2.75 -22.05 -3.47
C LYS A 70 2.95 -23.46 -2.92
N ASP A 71 1.98 -23.94 -2.15
CA ASP A 71 1.99 -25.25 -1.51
C ASP A 71 0.56 -25.75 -1.20
N ILE A 72 0.44 -26.99 -0.70
CA ILE A 72 -0.85 -27.62 -0.36
C ILE A 72 -1.60 -26.81 0.70
N LYS A 73 -0.89 -26.30 1.73
CA LYS A 73 -1.51 -25.51 2.80
C LYS A 73 -2.12 -24.22 2.28
N SER A 74 -1.45 -23.53 1.39
CA SER A 74 -1.95 -22.32 0.73
C SER A 74 -3.19 -22.63 -0.13
N ALA A 75 -3.19 -23.79 -0.82
CA ALA A 75 -4.35 -24.25 -1.60
C ALA A 75 -5.56 -24.54 -0.70
N GLU A 76 -5.35 -25.18 0.44
CA GLU A 76 -6.41 -25.43 1.44
C GLU A 76 -6.95 -24.14 2.02
N ASN A 77 -6.10 -23.16 2.33
CA ASN A 77 -6.51 -21.83 2.79
C ASN A 77 -7.38 -21.10 1.75
N SER A 78 -6.92 -21.05 0.50
CA SER A 78 -7.69 -20.45 -0.60
C SER A 78 -9.02 -21.17 -0.83
N LYS A 79 -9.04 -22.51 -0.70
CA LYS A 79 -10.28 -23.31 -0.78
C LYS A 79 -11.24 -22.94 0.34
N ALA A 80 -10.76 -22.83 1.59
CA ALA A 80 -11.61 -22.52 2.74
C ALA A 80 -12.34 -21.18 2.59
N ILE A 81 -11.62 -20.12 2.20
CA ILE A 81 -12.26 -18.79 2.00
C ILE A 81 -13.19 -18.78 0.78
N ARG A 82 -12.86 -19.52 -0.29
CA ARG A 82 -13.73 -19.67 -1.46
C ARG A 82 -15.05 -20.35 -1.11
N GLU A 83 -14.98 -21.46 -0.40
CA GLU A 83 -16.16 -22.22 0.03
C GLU A 83 -17.02 -21.40 0.99
N PHE A 84 -16.40 -20.69 1.92
CA PHE A 84 -17.10 -19.76 2.81
C PHE A 84 -17.77 -18.63 2.04
N ALA A 85 -17.05 -17.93 1.16
CA ALA A 85 -17.61 -16.84 0.36
C ALA A 85 -18.83 -17.32 -0.47
N LYS A 86 -18.75 -18.52 -1.05
CA LYS A 86 -19.85 -19.14 -1.78
C LYS A 86 -21.02 -19.49 -0.87
N ALA A 87 -20.77 -20.07 0.30
CA ALA A 87 -21.81 -20.46 1.26
C ALA A 87 -22.56 -19.24 1.81
N GLN A 88 -21.85 -18.13 2.09
CA GLN A 88 -22.43 -16.87 2.54
C GLN A 88 -23.05 -16.03 1.41
N GLY A 89 -22.79 -16.38 0.15
CA GLY A 89 -23.22 -15.61 -1.01
C GLY A 89 -22.58 -14.22 -1.07
N LEU A 90 -21.30 -14.10 -0.68
CA LEU A 90 -20.59 -12.83 -0.67
C LEU A 90 -20.54 -12.24 -2.07
N HIS A 91 -20.79 -10.94 -2.17
CA HIS A 91 -20.69 -10.22 -3.43
C HIS A 91 -19.23 -10.05 -3.88
N TRP A 92 -18.33 -9.83 -2.92
CA TRP A 92 -16.94 -9.52 -3.17
C TRP A 92 -16.02 -10.70 -2.79
N TYR A 93 -15.75 -11.54 -3.76
CA TYR A 93 -14.71 -12.57 -3.71
C TYR A 93 -13.89 -12.52 -4.99
N PHE A 94 -12.60 -12.26 -4.85
CA PHE A 94 -11.70 -12.06 -5.98
C PHE A 94 -10.86 -13.32 -6.23
N GLU A 95 -11.36 -14.23 -7.05
CA GLU A 95 -10.63 -15.47 -7.41
C GLU A 95 -9.42 -15.17 -8.28
N GLN A 96 -8.38 -15.99 -8.16
CA GLN A 96 -7.19 -15.96 -9.00
C GLN A 96 -7.55 -15.84 -10.49
N GLY A 97 -6.83 -14.98 -11.24
CA GLY A 97 -7.12 -14.66 -12.64
C GLY A 97 -8.17 -13.56 -12.85
N LYS A 98 -8.89 -13.16 -11.80
CA LYS A 98 -9.82 -12.01 -11.76
C LYS A 98 -9.50 -11.08 -10.59
N SER A 99 -8.34 -11.24 -10.00
CA SER A 99 -7.91 -10.59 -8.77
C SER A 99 -6.72 -9.67 -8.99
N GLY A 100 -6.19 -9.21 -7.90
CA GLY A 100 -4.95 -8.47 -7.75
C GLY A 100 -4.59 -8.43 -6.28
N VAL A 101 -3.54 -7.70 -5.93
CA VAL A 101 -3.21 -7.43 -4.54
C VAL A 101 -4.33 -6.62 -3.90
N GLU A 102 -4.80 -7.01 -2.72
CA GLU A 102 -6.01 -6.49 -2.06
C GLU A 102 -6.08 -4.97 -2.03
N HIS A 103 -4.98 -4.28 -1.70
CA HIS A 103 -4.96 -2.82 -1.63
C HIS A 103 -4.88 -2.10 -2.99
N ALA A 104 -4.80 -2.83 -4.08
CA ALA A 104 -4.93 -2.31 -5.44
C ALA A 104 -6.28 -2.70 -6.06
N ILE A 105 -6.74 -3.95 -5.86
CA ILE A 105 -7.98 -4.42 -6.48
C ILE A 105 -9.23 -3.78 -5.86
N LEU A 106 -9.27 -3.52 -4.55
CA LEU A 106 -10.47 -2.95 -3.91
C LEU A 106 -10.82 -1.55 -4.45
N PRO A 107 -9.88 -0.59 -4.52
CA PRO A 107 -10.18 0.70 -5.15
C PRO A 107 -10.46 0.57 -6.66
N GLU A 108 -9.72 -0.28 -7.39
CA GLU A 108 -9.92 -0.50 -8.82
C GLU A 108 -11.30 -1.10 -9.16
N ALA A 109 -11.82 -1.97 -8.28
CA ALA A 109 -13.14 -2.60 -8.44
C ALA A 109 -14.29 -1.75 -7.86
N GLY A 110 -13.99 -0.59 -7.27
CA GLY A 110 -14.99 0.29 -6.65
C GLY A 110 -15.63 -0.25 -5.37
N VAL A 111 -14.91 -1.13 -4.67
CA VAL A 111 -15.36 -1.71 -3.39
C VAL A 111 -15.30 -0.69 -2.28
N VAL A 112 -14.36 0.24 -2.35
CA VAL A 112 -14.06 1.26 -1.33
C VAL A 112 -14.29 2.66 -1.90
N ALA A 113 -14.76 3.60 -1.08
CA ALA A 113 -15.06 4.97 -1.48
C ALA A 113 -14.71 5.99 -0.38
N ALA A 114 -14.84 7.27 -0.70
CA ALA A 114 -14.59 8.36 0.24
C ALA A 114 -15.57 8.32 1.43
N GLY A 115 -15.06 8.71 2.61
CA GLY A 115 -15.84 8.83 3.82
C GLY A 115 -16.24 7.50 4.48
N GLU A 116 -15.86 6.36 3.92
CA GLU A 116 -16.15 5.04 4.49
C GLU A 116 -15.23 4.71 5.67
N LEU A 117 -15.73 3.84 6.57
CA LEU A 117 -14.99 3.21 7.64
C LEU A 117 -14.68 1.77 7.28
N ILE A 118 -13.39 1.48 7.05
CA ILE A 118 -12.90 0.22 6.47
C ILE A 118 -11.92 -0.44 7.44
N ILE A 119 -12.13 -1.73 7.71
CA ILE A 119 -11.15 -2.55 8.42
C ILE A 119 -10.66 -3.70 7.56
N GLY A 120 -9.40 -4.07 7.73
CA GLY A 120 -8.80 -5.20 7.06
C GLY A 120 -7.88 -5.99 7.98
N ALA A 121 -7.78 -7.29 7.76
CA ALA A 121 -6.83 -8.15 8.46
C ALA A 121 -5.42 -8.07 7.86
N ASP A 122 -5.09 -6.94 7.27
CA ASP A 122 -3.76 -6.58 6.80
C ASP A 122 -3.39 -5.18 7.28
N SER A 123 -2.12 -5.00 7.66
CA SER A 123 -1.66 -3.73 8.23
C SER A 123 -1.67 -2.57 7.24
N HIS A 124 -1.58 -2.84 5.91
CA HIS A 124 -1.62 -1.82 4.87
C HIS A 124 -3.03 -1.44 4.42
N THR A 125 -4.07 -1.86 5.15
CA THR A 125 -5.46 -1.42 4.94
C THR A 125 -5.60 0.11 4.99
N CYS A 126 -4.66 0.83 5.62
CA CYS A 126 -4.58 2.30 5.59
C CYS A 126 -4.51 2.90 4.19
N THR A 127 -4.20 2.12 3.15
CA THR A 127 -4.11 2.54 1.74
C THR A 127 -5.32 3.34 1.25
N TYR A 128 -6.53 3.00 1.69
CA TYR A 128 -7.75 3.61 1.18
C TYR A 128 -7.99 5.03 1.69
N GLY A 129 -7.18 5.49 2.65
CA GLY A 129 -7.15 6.90 3.02
C GLY A 129 -6.72 7.84 1.89
N ALA A 130 -6.08 7.31 0.83
CA ALA A 130 -5.85 8.05 -0.42
C ALA A 130 -7.15 8.51 -1.11
N LEU A 131 -8.27 7.84 -0.82
CA LEU A 131 -9.62 8.20 -1.30
C LEU A 131 -10.41 9.05 -0.29
N GLY A 132 -9.82 9.44 0.83
CA GLY A 132 -10.52 10.17 1.89
C GLY A 132 -11.40 9.26 2.79
N ALA A 133 -11.05 7.97 2.93
CA ALA A 133 -11.67 7.03 3.85
C ALA A 133 -10.86 6.91 5.16
N PHE A 134 -11.52 6.59 6.27
CA PHE A 134 -10.82 6.06 7.44
C PHE A 134 -10.67 4.56 7.26
N SER A 135 -9.45 4.13 7.04
CA SER A 135 -9.15 2.72 6.81
C SER A 135 -7.96 2.27 7.65
N THR A 136 -8.07 1.12 8.31
CA THR A 136 -7.04 0.66 9.25
C THR A 136 -6.95 -0.86 9.32
N GLY A 137 -5.72 -1.35 9.52
CA GLY A 137 -5.45 -2.75 9.82
C GLY A 137 -5.83 -3.09 11.27
N VAL A 138 -6.45 -4.25 11.44
CA VAL A 138 -6.86 -4.79 12.76
C VAL A 138 -6.49 -6.27 12.88
N GLY A 139 -6.60 -6.82 14.08
CA GLY A 139 -6.31 -8.23 14.34
C GLY A 139 -7.36 -9.18 13.78
N THR A 140 -6.99 -10.46 13.65
CA THR A 140 -7.87 -11.51 13.11
C THR A 140 -9.16 -11.68 13.93
N THR A 141 -9.10 -11.49 15.24
CA THR A 141 -10.28 -11.53 16.13
C THR A 141 -11.21 -10.35 15.85
N ASP A 142 -10.66 -9.15 15.65
CA ASP A 142 -11.44 -7.95 15.33
C ASP A 142 -12.13 -8.09 13.97
N ILE A 143 -11.44 -8.69 12.98
CA ILE A 143 -12.05 -9.00 11.68
C ILE A 143 -13.23 -9.98 11.83
N ALA A 144 -13.07 -11.05 12.62
CA ALA A 144 -14.16 -11.97 12.88
C ALA A 144 -15.35 -11.28 13.56
N THR A 145 -15.09 -10.41 14.53
CA THR A 145 -16.11 -9.58 15.20
C THR A 145 -16.77 -8.64 14.19
N GLY A 146 -15.99 -7.92 13.40
CA GLY A 146 -16.52 -7.03 12.35
C GLY A 146 -17.38 -7.77 11.33
N MET A 147 -16.99 -8.98 10.89
CA MET A 147 -17.81 -9.83 10.01
C MET A 147 -19.12 -10.27 10.67
N ALA A 148 -19.12 -10.54 11.98
CA ALA A 148 -20.29 -10.97 12.71
C ALA A 148 -21.27 -9.82 13.00
N MET A 149 -20.75 -8.69 13.47
CA MET A 149 -21.53 -7.61 14.07
C MET A 149 -21.75 -6.41 13.13
N GLY A 150 -20.86 -6.17 12.18
CA GLY A 150 -20.90 -4.97 11.32
C GLY A 150 -20.49 -3.69 12.03
N GLU A 151 -19.95 -3.80 13.22
CA GLU A 151 -19.46 -2.71 14.05
C GLU A 151 -18.24 -3.14 14.87
N LEU A 152 -17.43 -2.18 15.28
CA LEU A 152 -16.26 -2.42 16.10
C LEU A 152 -16.00 -1.19 16.99
N TRP A 153 -15.37 -1.40 18.14
CA TRP A 153 -14.92 -0.30 18.99
C TRP A 153 -13.59 0.29 18.45
N PHE A 154 -13.47 1.61 18.59
CA PHE A 154 -12.26 2.34 18.24
C PHE A 154 -11.89 3.32 19.35
N LYS A 155 -10.59 3.46 19.58
CA LYS A 155 -10.08 4.65 20.26
C LYS A 155 -9.80 5.69 19.17
N VAL A 156 -10.44 6.84 19.23
CA VAL A 156 -10.25 7.93 18.26
C VAL A 156 -8.78 8.36 18.26
N PRO A 157 -8.04 8.28 17.14
CA PRO A 157 -6.64 8.68 17.12
C PRO A 157 -6.51 10.21 17.17
N ALA A 158 -5.44 10.70 17.81
CA ALA A 158 -4.96 12.04 17.56
C ALA A 158 -4.42 12.15 16.12
N ALA A 159 -4.27 13.36 15.60
CA ALA A 159 -3.79 13.56 14.24
C ALA A 159 -2.49 14.38 14.17
N ILE A 160 -1.66 14.05 13.19
CA ILE A 160 -0.53 14.87 12.74
C ILE A 160 -0.88 15.42 11.37
N LYS A 161 -0.72 16.74 11.19
CA LYS A 161 -0.94 17.42 9.92
C LYS A 161 0.36 17.52 9.12
N PHE A 162 0.39 16.95 7.92
CA PHE A 162 1.49 17.08 6.97
C PHE A 162 1.10 18.08 5.89
N VAL A 163 1.77 19.22 5.87
CA VAL A 163 1.54 20.28 4.88
C VAL A 163 2.54 20.10 3.75
N LEU A 164 2.06 19.60 2.61
CA LEU A 164 2.85 19.39 1.41
C LEU A 164 2.80 20.64 0.55
N THR A 165 3.97 21.17 0.18
CA THR A 165 4.06 22.37 -0.66
C THR A 165 4.95 22.14 -1.88
N GLY A 166 4.75 22.93 -2.95
CA GLY A 166 5.56 22.84 -4.14
C GLY A 166 5.28 21.62 -5.00
N LYS A 167 6.26 21.26 -5.86
CA LYS A 167 6.14 20.16 -6.83
C LYS A 167 7.33 19.21 -6.71
N PRO A 168 7.11 17.88 -6.76
CA PRO A 168 8.19 16.90 -6.78
C PRO A 168 9.14 17.12 -7.96
N GLY A 169 10.44 16.90 -7.71
CA GLY A 169 11.47 16.88 -8.75
C GLY A 169 11.32 15.69 -9.71
N LYS A 170 12.16 15.67 -10.75
CA LYS A 170 12.23 14.53 -11.66
C LYS A 170 12.65 13.28 -10.88
N TYR A 171 12.03 12.13 -11.19
CA TYR A 171 12.27 10.84 -10.52
C TYR A 171 11.94 10.81 -9.01
N VAL A 172 11.15 11.75 -8.53
CA VAL A 172 10.58 11.73 -7.17
C VAL A 172 9.12 11.34 -7.26
N SER A 173 8.74 10.28 -6.56
CA SER A 173 7.39 9.72 -6.50
C SER A 173 6.82 9.74 -5.09
N GLY A 174 5.58 9.32 -4.91
CA GLY A 174 4.98 9.14 -3.59
C GLY A 174 5.79 8.22 -2.67
N LYS A 175 6.55 7.27 -3.24
CA LYS A 175 7.45 6.39 -2.49
C LYS A 175 8.60 7.16 -1.84
N ASP A 176 9.25 8.03 -2.58
CA ASP A 176 10.36 8.85 -2.08
C ASP A 176 9.86 9.81 -0.99
N ILE A 177 8.68 10.41 -1.22
CA ILE A 177 8.05 11.35 -0.27
C ILE A 177 7.74 10.65 1.05
N ILE A 178 7.10 9.48 1.03
CA ILE A 178 6.73 8.80 2.28
C ILE A 178 7.95 8.24 3.01
N ILE A 179 8.97 7.73 2.31
CA ILE A 179 10.22 7.30 2.93
C ILE A 179 10.95 8.51 3.56
N HIS A 180 10.97 9.67 2.88
CA HIS A 180 11.51 10.91 3.43
C HIS A 180 10.78 11.31 4.72
N ILE A 181 9.44 11.26 4.71
CA ILE A 181 8.61 11.58 5.90
C ILE A 181 8.93 10.61 7.05
N ILE A 182 8.94 9.30 6.79
CA ILE A 182 9.25 8.28 7.82
C ILE A 182 10.68 8.48 8.35
N GLY A 183 11.64 8.80 7.49
CA GLY A 183 13.01 9.14 7.90
C GLY A 183 13.07 10.36 8.82
N LYS A 184 12.19 11.36 8.60
CA LYS A 184 12.12 12.60 9.38
C LYS A 184 11.47 12.41 10.75
N ILE A 185 10.38 11.62 10.84
CA ILE A 185 9.60 11.46 12.08
C ILE A 185 9.91 10.17 12.84
N GLY A 186 10.59 9.20 12.21
CA GLY A 186 10.85 7.87 12.76
C GLY A 186 9.71 6.87 12.53
N VAL A 187 10.00 5.58 12.76
CA VAL A 187 9.05 4.46 12.55
C VAL A 187 7.93 4.40 13.62
N ASP A 188 8.03 5.20 14.67
CA ASP A 188 7.06 5.35 15.75
C ASP A 188 6.54 6.79 15.91
N GLY A 189 6.96 7.70 15.01
CA GLY A 189 6.61 9.12 15.06
C GLY A 189 5.11 9.42 14.98
N ALA A 190 4.36 8.54 14.32
CA ALA A 190 2.90 8.63 14.23
C ALA A 190 2.19 7.48 14.97
N LEU A 191 2.83 6.88 15.99
CA LEU A 191 2.28 5.73 16.70
C LEU A 191 0.86 5.98 17.21
N TYR A 192 -0.09 5.15 16.72
CA TYR A 192 -1.53 5.24 17.00
C TYR A 192 -2.18 6.57 16.60
N LYS A 193 -1.64 7.32 15.64
CA LYS A 193 -2.18 8.60 15.17
C LYS A 193 -2.73 8.48 13.75
N SER A 194 -3.50 9.47 13.34
CA SER A 194 -3.87 9.71 11.94
C SER A 194 -2.85 10.64 11.31
N MET A 195 -2.30 10.30 10.15
CA MET A 195 -1.49 11.19 9.33
C MET A 195 -2.39 11.87 8.30
N GLU A 196 -2.68 13.14 8.48
CA GLU A 196 -3.54 13.91 7.60
C GLU A 196 -2.69 14.77 6.66
N PHE A 197 -2.75 14.47 5.36
CA PHE A 197 -2.02 15.19 4.33
C PHE A 197 -2.83 16.37 3.82
N THR A 198 -2.18 17.53 3.61
CA THR A 198 -2.80 18.77 3.17
C THR A 198 -1.78 19.63 2.42
N GLY A 199 -2.18 20.81 1.96
CA GLY A 199 -1.32 21.77 1.26
C GLY A 199 -1.47 21.71 -0.25
N ASP A 200 -0.96 22.74 -0.93
CA ASP A 200 -1.08 22.93 -2.38
C ASP A 200 -0.25 21.91 -3.20
N GLY A 201 0.75 21.31 -2.57
CA GLY A 201 1.57 20.24 -3.15
C GLY A 201 0.78 18.98 -3.51
N ILE A 202 -0.35 18.70 -2.82
CA ILE A 202 -1.20 17.53 -3.10
C ILE A 202 -1.70 17.52 -4.55
N ALA A 203 -2.02 18.68 -5.11
CA ALA A 203 -2.45 18.80 -6.49
C ALA A 203 -1.40 18.30 -7.51
N ASN A 204 -0.13 18.23 -7.14
CA ASN A 204 0.96 17.71 -7.98
C ASN A 204 1.18 16.19 -7.85
N LEU A 205 0.52 15.53 -6.90
CA LEU A 205 0.58 14.07 -6.71
C LEU A 205 -0.48 13.37 -7.56
N SER A 206 -0.11 12.26 -8.17
CA SER A 206 -1.06 11.36 -8.80
C SER A 206 -1.86 10.57 -7.75
N MET A 207 -2.92 9.87 -8.17
CA MET A 207 -3.62 8.94 -7.27
C MET A 207 -2.72 7.78 -6.86
N ASP A 208 -1.85 7.29 -7.76
CA ASP A 208 -0.90 6.22 -7.47
C ASP A 208 0.12 6.65 -6.41
N ASP A 209 0.62 7.90 -6.46
CA ASP A 209 1.46 8.49 -5.40
C ASP A 209 0.73 8.54 -4.05
N ARG A 210 -0.53 9.00 -4.04
CA ARG A 210 -1.34 9.09 -2.80
C ARG A 210 -1.61 7.71 -2.20
N PHE A 211 -1.91 6.70 -3.02
CA PHE A 211 -2.06 5.32 -2.57
C PHE A 211 -0.77 4.78 -1.96
N THR A 212 0.37 5.05 -2.58
CA THR A 212 1.69 4.66 -2.05
C THR A 212 1.97 5.31 -0.70
N MET A 213 1.71 6.62 -0.59
CA MET A 213 1.93 7.36 0.66
C MET A 213 1.00 6.86 1.77
N ALA A 214 -0.31 6.75 1.51
CA ALA A 214 -1.27 6.24 2.48
C ALA A 214 -0.94 4.80 2.92
N ASN A 215 -0.53 3.93 1.97
CA ASN A 215 -0.13 2.55 2.24
C ASN A 215 1.00 2.47 3.28
N MET A 216 1.99 3.33 3.19
CA MET A 216 3.18 3.28 4.05
C MET A 216 3.07 4.10 5.34
N THR A 217 1.94 4.73 5.66
CA THR A 217 1.78 5.45 6.93
C THR A 217 1.87 4.53 8.14
N ILE A 218 1.48 3.27 8.00
CA ILE A 218 1.65 2.26 9.05
C ILE A 218 3.12 2.04 9.43
N GLU A 219 4.06 2.30 8.51
CA GLU A 219 5.49 2.18 8.77
C GLU A 219 6.05 3.30 9.67
N ALA A 220 5.26 4.35 9.91
CA ALA A 220 5.47 5.35 10.97
C ALA A 220 4.63 5.06 12.24
N GLY A 221 3.96 3.90 12.31
CA GLY A 221 3.09 3.49 13.41
C GLY A 221 1.67 4.05 13.34
N ALA A 222 1.28 4.73 12.27
CA ALA A 222 -0.03 5.36 12.13
C ALA A 222 -1.18 4.34 12.02
N LYS A 223 -2.37 4.74 12.48
CA LYS A 223 -3.61 3.99 12.25
C LYS A 223 -4.10 4.14 10.82
N ASN A 224 -3.95 5.33 10.25
CA ASN A 224 -4.27 5.61 8.85
C ASN A 224 -3.48 6.82 8.34
N GLY A 225 -3.40 6.93 7.00
CA GLY A 225 -2.98 8.15 6.33
C GLY A 225 -4.12 8.60 5.43
N ILE A 226 -4.56 9.85 5.54
CA ILE A 226 -5.74 10.34 4.84
C ILE A 226 -5.44 11.58 4.02
N PHE A 227 -6.00 11.62 2.80
CA PHE A 227 -5.91 12.73 1.86
C PHE A 227 -7.26 13.40 1.69
N PRO A 228 -7.31 14.72 1.41
CA PRO A 228 -8.55 15.39 1.03
C PRO A 228 -9.08 14.86 -0.30
N VAL A 229 -10.38 14.87 -0.46
CA VAL A 229 -11.07 14.47 -1.69
C VAL A 229 -11.12 15.68 -2.63
N ASP A 230 -10.15 15.75 -3.52
CA ASP A 230 -10.06 16.79 -4.57
C ASP A 230 -10.58 16.28 -5.93
N ASP A 231 -10.47 17.10 -6.96
CA ASP A 231 -10.94 16.78 -8.32
C ASP A 231 -10.32 15.49 -8.86
N LYS A 232 -9.05 15.18 -8.54
CA LYS A 232 -8.40 13.92 -8.97
C LYS A 232 -9.02 12.71 -8.26
N THR A 233 -9.29 12.84 -6.97
CA THR A 233 -9.96 11.77 -6.20
C THR A 233 -11.39 11.56 -6.70
N ILE A 234 -12.13 12.65 -6.97
CA ILE A 234 -13.48 12.59 -7.53
C ILE A 234 -13.47 11.92 -8.90
N GLN A 235 -12.52 12.29 -9.78
CA GLN A 235 -12.36 11.65 -11.08
C GLN A 235 -12.11 10.15 -10.92
N TYR A 236 -11.17 9.75 -10.06
CA TYR A 236 -10.87 8.35 -9.81
C TYR A 236 -12.10 7.59 -9.30
N LEU A 237 -12.83 8.13 -8.34
CA LEU A 237 -14.06 7.52 -7.81
C LEU A 237 -15.12 7.36 -8.91
N ASN A 238 -15.36 8.38 -9.73
CA ASN A 238 -16.34 8.32 -10.83
C ASN A 238 -16.01 7.26 -11.88
N GLU A 239 -14.73 6.97 -12.11
CA GLU A 239 -14.26 5.94 -13.04
C GLU A 239 -14.41 4.51 -12.47
N HIS A 240 -14.37 4.35 -11.14
CA HIS A 240 -14.24 3.05 -10.51
C HIS A 240 -15.45 2.61 -9.69
N THR A 241 -16.24 3.53 -9.10
CA THR A 241 -17.37 3.16 -8.25
C THR A 241 -18.70 3.77 -8.71
N LYS A 242 -19.80 3.09 -8.36
CA LYS A 242 -21.17 3.60 -8.48
C LYS A 242 -21.81 3.86 -7.11
N LYS A 243 -21.02 3.64 -6.04
CA LYS A 243 -21.50 3.89 -4.67
C LYS A 243 -21.69 5.39 -4.47
N GLU A 244 -22.71 5.75 -3.71
CA GLU A 244 -22.79 7.06 -3.09
C GLU A 244 -21.70 7.16 -2.01
N TYR A 245 -21.06 8.30 -1.87
CA TYR A 245 -20.01 8.53 -0.87
C TYR A 245 -20.15 9.93 -0.27
N THR A 246 -19.59 10.09 0.91
CA THR A 246 -19.57 11.38 1.64
C THR A 246 -18.15 11.92 1.69
N VAL A 247 -17.99 13.20 1.40
CA VAL A 247 -16.71 13.89 1.52
C VAL A 247 -16.67 14.59 2.88
N TYR A 248 -15.61 14.30 3.64
CA TYR A 248 -15.32 14.97 4.91
C TYR A 248 -14.08 15.82 4.76
N GLU A 249 -14.19 17.07 5.19
CA GLU A 249 -13.09 18.02 5.27
C GLU A 249 -12.83 18.37 6.74
N ALA A 250 -11.56 18.60 7.10
CA ALA A 250 -11.24 19.07 8.44
C ALA A 250 -11.84 20.47 8.68
N ASP A 251 -12.26 20.73 9.91
CA ASP A 251 -12.66 22.08 10.28
C ASP A 251 -11.44 23.02 10.30
N GLU A 252 -11.67 24.32 10.08
CA GLU A 252 -10.59 25.34 10.09
C GLU A 252 -9.86 25.38 11.43
N ASP A 253 -10.60 25.15 12.53
CA ASP A 253 -10.11 25.11 13.90
C ASP A 253 -9.84 23.68 14.40
N ALA A 254 -9.68 22.70 13.50
CA ALA A 254 -9.31 21.33 13.86
C ALA A 254 -7.95 21.29 14.58
N GLU A 255 -7.88 20.52 15.67
CA GLU A 255 -6.67 20.41 16.47
C GLU A 255 -5.78 19.25 15.99
N TYR A 256 -4.49 19.54 15.86
CA TYR A 256 -3.45 18.57 15.51
C TYR A 256 -2.37 18.55 16.60
N GLU A 257 -1.92 17.35 16.97
CA GLU A 257 -0.85 17.20 17.95
C GLU A 257 0.49 17.76 17.43
N GLN A 258 0.68 17.69 16.11
CA GLN A 258 1.86 18.21 15.43
C GLN A 258 1.50 18.67 14.02
N VAL A 259 2.21 19.69 13.53
CA VAL A 259 2.21 20.11 12.12
C VAL A 259 3.61 19.92 11.55
N VAL A 260 3.72 19.23 10.43
CA VAL A 260 4.98 18.95 9.74
C VAL A 260 4.91 19.50 8.33
N GLU A 261 5.80 20.41 7.98
CA GLU A 261 5.90 20.96 6.63
C GLU A 261 6.91 20.17 5.80
N ILE A 262 6.53 19.86 4.55
CA ILE A 262 7.34 19.15 3.56
C ILE A 262 7.29 19.94 2.25
N ASN A 263 8.42 20.49 1.85
CA ASN A 263 8.60 21.09 0.52
C ASN A 263 8.95 19.97 -0.47
N LEU A 264 8.03 19.62 -1.35
CA LEU A 264 8.20 18.55 -2.33
C LEU A 264 9.36 18.80 -3.31
N ALA A 265 9.71 20.08 -3.55
CA ALA A 265 10.83 20.43 -4.42
C ALA A 265 12.20 20.10 -3.81
N GLU A 266 12.28 19.91 -2.49
CA GLU A 266 13.50 19.56 -1.77
C GLU A 266 13.66 18.05 -1.57
N VAL A 267 12.60 17.27 -1.82
CA VAL A 267 12.68 15.82 -1.72
C VAL A 267 13.50 15.27 -2.89
N ARG A 268 14.45 14.41 -2.57
CA ARG A 268 15.30 13.69 -3.54
C ARG A 268 14.85 12.24 -3.64
N PRO A 269 15.16 11.52 -4.73
CA PRO A 269 15.01 10.07 -4.75
C PRO A 269 15.67 9.47 -3.50
N THR A 270 14.92 8.65 -2.77
CA THR A 270 15.26 8.24 -1.40
C THR A 270 15.15 6.73 -1.25
N VAL A 271 16.14 6.14 -0.57
CA VAL A 271 16.21 4.70 -0.30
C VAL A 271 16.18 4.46 1.20
N ALA A 272 15.29 3.58 1.67
CA ALA A 272 15.30 3.13 3.05
C ALA A 272 16.23 1.92 3.21
N PHE A 273 17.24 2.07 4.03
CA PHE A 273 18.25 1.04 4.32
C PHE A 273 17.71 -0.01 5.30
N PRO A 274 18.24 -1.26 5.26
CA PRO A 274 17.91 -2.29 6.25
C PRO A 274 18.21 -1.81 7.68
N HIS A 275 17.44 -2.19 8.72
CA HIS A 275 16.25 -3.07 8.67
C HIS A 275 15.00 -2.31 9.10
N LEU A 276 14.96 -0.99 8.86
CA LEU A 276 13.83 -0.13 9.20
C LEU A 276 13.52 0.84 8.06
N PRO A 277 12.24 1.09 7.72
CA PRO A 277 11.87 2.09 6.71
C PRO A 277 12.32 3.52 7.04
N GLY A 278 12.58 3.81 8.34
CA GLY A 278 13.12 5.10 8.80
C GLY A 278 14.62 5.31 8.55
N ASN A 279 15.36 4.27 8.13
CA ASN A 279 16.78 4.41 7.77
C ASN A 279 16.94 5.03 6.37
N ALA A 280 16.31 6.17 6.16
CA ALA A 280 16.26 6.86 4.87
C ALA A 280 17.58 7.55 4.53
N LYS A 281 18.02 7.39 3.27
CA LYS A 281 19.13 8.13 2.67
C LYS A 281 18.72 8.62 1.29
N THR A 282 19.09 9.84 0.98
CA THR A 282 18.92 10.36 -0.39
C THR A 282 19.87 9.67 -1.35
N ILE A 283 19.52 9.64 -2.62
CA ILE A 283 20.38 9.05 -3.65
C ILE A 283 21.75 9.77 -3.74
N ASP A 284 21.78 11.08 -3.45
CA ASP A 284 23.00 11.89 -3.44
C ASP A 284 23.94 11.45 -2.30
N GLU A 285 23.41 11.12 -1.12
CA GLU A 285 24.18 10.57 0.01
C GLU A 285 24.73 9.18 -0.33
N ILE A 286 23.95 8.36 -1.03
CA ILE A 286 24.34 7.00 -1.43
C ILE A 286 25.48 7.05 -2.46
N GLU A 287 25.42 7.99 -3.40
CA GLU A 287 26.49 8.19 -4.40
C GLU A 287 27.84 8.61 -3.80
N ALA A 288 27.83 9.18 -2.61
CA ALA A 288 29.05 9.49 -1.86
C ALA A 288 29.65 8.28 -1.11
N MET A 289 28.95 7.14 -1.10
CA MET A 289 29.37 5.89 -0.45
C MET A 289 30.02 4.94 -1.47
N GLU A 290 30.68 3.88 -0.95
CA GLU A 290 31.09 2.76 -1.80
C GLU A 290 29.86 2.09 -2.44
N PRO A 291 29.93 1.66 -3.71
CA PRO A 291 28.81 1.06 -4.42
C PRO A 291 28.23 -0.16 -3.68
N ILE A 292 26.95 -0.12 -3.40
CA ILE A 292 26.23 -1.22 -2.76
C ILE A 292 25.73 -2.16 -3.84
N LYS A 293 26.48 -3.24 -4.10
CA LYS A 293 26.07 -4.31 -5.02
C LYS A 293 24.80 -4.98 -4.54
N ILE A 294 23.95 -5.40 -5.48
CA ILE A 294 22.67 -6.04 -5.23
C ILE A 294 22.52 -7.33 -6.03
N ASP A 295 21.71 -8.26 -5.54
CA ASP A 295 21.47 -9.58 -6.14
C ASP A 295 20.09 -9.66 -6.77
N GLN A 296 19.13 -8.84 -6.28
CA GLN A 296 17.74 -8.88 -6.70
C GLN A 296 17.10 -7.50 -6.73
N VAL A 297 16.15 -7.35 -7.66
CA VAL A 297 15.23 -6.20 -7.69
C VAL A 297 13.80 -6.72 -7.74
N VAL A 298 12.90 -6.09 -6.98
CA VAL A 298 11.46 -6.37 -7.02
C VAL A 298 10.71 -5.09 -7.31
N ILE A 299 9.94 -5.08 -8.40
CA ILE A 299 9.08 -3.97 -8.83
C ILE A 299 7.63 -4.46 -8.78
N GLY A 300 6.82 -3.89 -7.91
CA GLY A 300 5.44 -4.33 -7.74
C GLY A 300 4.90 -4.12 -6.33
N SER A 301 4.03 -5.00 -5.89
CA SER A 301 3.28 -5.03 -4.63
C SER A 301 2.11 -4.04 -4.56
N CYS A 302 1.37 -4.04 -3.45
CA CYS A 302 0.29 -3.09 -3.18
C CYS A 302 0.79 -1.63 -3.11
N THR A 303 2.07 -1.43 -2.86
CA THR A 303 2.70 -0.10 -2.76
C THR A 303 2.95 0.48 -4.15
N ASN A 304 3.72 -0.23 -5.00
CA ASN A 304 4.18 0.28 -6.29
C ASN A 304 4.05 -0.76 -7.41
N GLY A 305 2.87 -1.33 -7.57
CA GLY A 305 2.53 -2.22 -8.68
C GLY A 305 1.43 -1.66 -9.58
N ARG A 306 1.08 -0.36 -9.46
CA ARG A 306 0.05 0.30 -10.24
C ARG A 306 0.57 0.71 -11.61
N MET A 307 -0.31 1.21 -12.44
CA MET A 307 0.00 1.44 -13.86
C MET A 307 1.09 2.49 -14.06
N GLU A 308 1.08 3.55 -13.25
CA GLU A 308 2.11 4.59 -13.30
C GLU A 308 3.49 4.04 -12.89
N ASP A 309 3.54 3.18 -11.86
CA ASP A 309 4.78 2.51 -11.43
C ASP A 309 5.39 1.65 -12.53
N MET A 310 4.53 0.87 -13.22
CA MET A 310 4.96 0.03 -14.34
C MET A 310 5.51 0.87 -15.50
N ARG A 311 4.86 1.98 -15.85
CA ARG A 311 5.34 2.90 -16.89
C ARG A 311 6.67 3.55 -16.52
N LYS A 312 6.82 4.01 -15.27
CA LYS A 312 8.06 4.62 -14.75
C LYS A 312 9.23 3.64 -14.81
N ALA A 313 9.01 2.40 -14.32
CA ALA A 313 10.04 1.37 -14.37
C ALA A 313 10.40 0.96 -15.81
N ALA A 314 9.39 0.79 -16.68
CA ALA A 314 9.62 0.45 -18.08
C ALA A 314 10.37 1.56 -18.85
N ALA A 315 10.09 2.83 -18.56
CA ALA A 315 10.77 3.96 -19.19
C ALA A 315 12.29 3.96 -18.89
N ILE A 316 12.68 3.55 -17.69
CA ILE A 316 14.11 3.40 -17.33
C ILE A 316 14.73 2.16 -17.97
N LEU A 317 14.00 1.03 -18.02
CA LEU A 317 14.52 -0.25 -18.53
C LEU A 317 14.54 -0.34 -20.07
N LYS A 318 13.76 0.49 -20.76
CA LYS A 318 13.64 0.49 -22.24
C LYS A 318 15.02 0.63 -22.90
N GLY A 319 15.37 -0.34 -23.76
CA GLY A 319 16.63 -0.36 -24.48
C GLY A 319 17.85 -0.81 -23.65
N HIS A 320 17.69 -1.09 -22.38
CA HIS A 320 18.74 -1.57 -21.49
C HIS A 320 18.61 -3.06 -21.19
N LYS A 321 19.67 -3.64 -20.63
CA LYS A 321 19.68 -4.98 -20.04
C LYS A 321 19.92 -4.90 -18.55
N VAL A 322 19.26 -5.76 -17.81
CA VAL A 322 19.55 -5.99 -16.39
C VAL A 322 20.99 -6.50 -16.25
N HIS A 323 21.69 -6.07 -15.20
CA HIS A 323 23.04 -6.52 -14.89
C HIS A 323 23.08 -8.04 -14.72
N GLU A 324 24.14 -8.70 -15.22
CA GLU A 324 24.26 -10.15 -15.26
C GLU A 324 24.15 -10.84 -13.88
N ASP A 325 24.53 -10.14 -12.81
CA ASP A 325 24.47 -10.65 -11.44
C ASP A 325 23.10 -10.36 -10.75
N VAL A 326 22.14 -9.70 -11.41
CA VAL A 326 20.89 -9.24 -10.80
C VAL A 326 19.67 -9.98 -11.36
N ARG A 327 18.83 -10.50 -10.50
CA ARG A 327 17.49 -10.99 -10.85
C ARG A 327 16.46 -9.90 -10.67
N VAL A 328 15.63 -9.66 -11.66
CA VAL A 328 14.53 -8.68 -11.56
C VAL A 328 13.18 -9.37 -11.64
N MET A 329 12.32 -9.07 -10.68
CA MET A 329 10.93 -9.53 -10.67
C MET A 329 10.01 -8.33 -10.84
N VAL A 330 9.13 -8.41 -11.84
CA VAL A 330 8.08 -7.43 -12.08
C VAL A 330 6.72 -8.05 -11.80
N ILE A 331 5.93 -7.43 -10.92
CA ILE A 331 4.64 -7.96 -10.46
C ILE A 331 3.59 -6.84 -10.53
N PRO A 332 2.86 -6.71 -11.65
CA PRO A 332 1.73 -5.78 -11.75
C PRO A 332 0.68 -6.09 -10.68
N ALA A 333 0.09 -5.06 -10.06
CA ALA A 333 -0.73 -5.25 -8.88
C ALA A 333 -2.09 -5.92 -9.15
N THR A 334 -2.66 -5.80 -10.36
CA THR A 334 -3.96 -6.41 -10.70
C THR A 334 -3.94 -7.00 -12.11
N GLN A 335 -4.90 -7.88 -12.39
CA GLN A 335 -5.07 -8.44 -13.74
C GLN A 335 -5.43 -7.37 -14.79
N LYS A 336 -6.10 -6.30 -14.40
CA LYS A 336 -6.41 -5.17 -15.28
C LYS A 336 -5.12 -4.42 -15.63
N ILE A 337 -4.28 -4.13 -14.63
CA ILE A 337 -2.97 -3.50 -14.83
C ILE A 337 -2.08 -4.41 -15.68
N TYR A 338 -2.02 -5.72 -15.38
CA TYR A 338 -1.26 -6.70 -16.16
C TYR A 338 -1.66 -6.66 -17.64
N LYS A 339 -2.98 -6.70 -17.93
CA LYS A 339 -3.51 -6.61 -19.27
C LYS A 339 -3.17 -5.27 -19.94
N GLN A 340 -3.24 -4.16 -19.21
CA GLN A 340 -2.89 -2.85 -19.73
C GLN A 340 -1.39 -2.75 -20.07
N CYS A 341 -0.51 -3.31 -19.24
CA CYS A 341 0.92 -3.42 -19.54
C CYS A 341 1.19 -4.20 -20.85
N ILE A 342 0.41 -5.26 -21.12
CA ILE A 342 0.48 -5.97 -22.42
C ILE A 342 0.09 -5.04 -23.56
N HIS A 343 -1.03 -4.33 -23.44
CA HIS A 343 -1.52 -3.44 -24.51
C HIS A 343 -0.60 -2.26 -24.79
N GLU A 344 0.11 -1.76 -23.78
CA GLU A 344 1.08 -0.67 -23.91
C GLU A 344 2.49 -1.16 -24.32
N GLY A 345 2.69 -2.48 -24.49
CA GLY A 345 3.99 -3.06 -24.85
C GLY A 345 5.02 -3.04 -23.70
N LEU A 346 4.61 -2.75 -22.47
CA LEU A 346 5.53 -2.70 -21.33
C LEU A 346 6.08 -4.09 -20.98
N MET A 347 5.32 -5.16 -21.25
CA MET A 347 5.76 -6.53 -21.02
C MET A 347 6.95 -6.90 -21.93
N ASP A 348 6.94 -6.47 -23.18
CA ASP A 348 8.04 -6.69 -24.09
C ASP A 348 9.30 -5.97 -23.57
N ILE A 349 9.17 -4.71 -23.10
CA ILE A 349 10.29 -3.95 -22.53
C ILE A 349 10.88 -4.70 -21.32
N PHE A 350 10.06 -5.19 -20.39
CA PHE A 350 10.53 -5.92 -19.22
C PHE A 350 11.23 -7.23 -19.60
N VAL A 351 10.64 -8.01 -20.48
CA VAL A 351 11.22 -9.29 -20.93
C VAL A 351 12.50 -9.06 -21.73
N ASP A 352 12.51 -8.08 -22.62
CA ASP A 352 13.70 -7.71 -23.39
C ASP A 352 14.83 -7.22 -22.49
N ALA A 353 14.52 -6.50 -21.40
CA ALA A 353 15.52 -6.11 -20.42
C ALA A 353 16.09 -7.29 -19.62
N GLY A 354 15.41 -8.45 -19.59
CA GLY A 354 15.81 -9.63 -18.83
C GLY A 354 15.08 -9.79 -17.50
N CYS A 355 13.92 -9.13 -17.32
CA CYS A 355 13.10 -9.26 -16.13
C CYS A 355 12.21 -10.50 -16.18
N ALA A 356 11.97 -11.13 -15.01
CA ALA A 356 10.93 -12.13 -14.83
C ALA A 356 9.60 -11.43 -14.51
N VAL A 357 8.65 -11.44 -15.47
CA VAL A 357 7.33 -10.87 -15.26
C VAL A 357 6.40 -11.93 -14.67
N ASN A 358 5.73 -11.59 -13.58
CA ASN A 358 4.90 -12.51 -12.82
C ASN A 358 3.43 -12.10 -12.82
N THR A 359 2.54 -13.07 -12.55
CA THR A 359 1.12 -12.80 -12.34
C THR A 359 0.91 -11.95 -11.08
N PRO A 360 -0.14 -11.10 -11.03
CA PRO A 360 -0.49 -10.33 -9.84
C PRO A 360 -0.55 -11.18 -8.57
N SER A 361 0.23 -10.79 -7.59
CA SER A 361 0.37 -11.43 -6.28
C SER A 361 1.16 -10.51 -5.36
N CYS A 362 1.15 -10.76 -4.05
CA CYS A 362 2.02 -10.09 -3.10
C CYS A 362 3.51 -10.43 -3.31
N GLY A 363 3.81 -11.52 -4.05
CA GLY A 363 5.18 -11.94 -4.37
C GLY A 363 6.02 -12.23 -3.14
N PRO A 364 7.28 -11.77 -3.10
CA PRO A 364 8.18 -12.04 -1.98
C PRO A 364 7.98 -11.06 -0.80
N CYS A 365 7.01 -10.14 -0.85
CA CYS A 365 6.84 -9.03 0.11
C CYS A 365 6.85 -9.46 1.59
N MET A 366 6.39 -10.68 1.90
CA MET A 366 6.45 -11.24 3.26
C MET A 366 7.22 -12.58 3.35
N GLY A 367 8.12 -12.81 2.40
CA GLY A 367 8.99 -14.00 2.40
C GLY A 367 8.27 -15.31 2.14
N GLY A 368 7.06 -15.27 1.60
CA GLY A 368 6.22 -16.45 1.48
C GLY A 368 5.98 -16.98 0.07
N HIS A 369 6.28 -16.18 -0.96
CA HIS A 369 5.97 -16.53 -2.35
C HIS A 369 7.04 -15.98 -3.29
N MET A 370 6.99 -16.32 -4.57
CA MET A 370 7.91 -15.99 -5.68
C MET A 370 9.01 -14.96 -5.36
N GLY A 371 10.31 -15.32 -5.54
CA GLY A 371 11.44 -14.42 -5.36
C GLY A 371 11.94 -14.26 -3.92
N VAL A 372 11.73 -15.27 -3.08
CA VAL A 372 12.29 -15.33 -1.72
C VAL A 372 13.82 -15.30 -1.77
N MET A 373 14.43 -14.54 -0.88
CA MET A 373 15.87 -14.27 -0.82
C MET A 373 16.63 -15.29 0.00
N ALA A 374 17.84 -15.61 -0.43
CA ALA A 374 18.81 -16.45 0.30
C ALA A 374 19.61 -15.61 1.33
N ALA A 375 20.43 -16.32 2.14
CA ALA A 375 21.29 -15.67 3.14
C ALA A 375 22.30 -14.73 2.47
N GLY A 376 22.42 -13.51 2.99
CA GLY A 376 23.36 -12.50 2.55
C GLY A 376 23.00 -11.77 1.26
N GLU A 377 21.95 -12.19 0.55
CA GLU A 377 21.48 -11.48 -0.65
C GLU A 377 20.93 -10.08 -0.32
N LYS A 378 21.13 -9.15 -1.24
CA LYS A 378 20.68 -7.76 -1.17
C LYS A 378 19.65 -7.48 -2.27
N CYS A 379 18.50 -6.92 -1.86
CA CYS A 379 17.42 -6.58 -2.77
C CYS A 379 17.08 -5.10 -2.72
N VAL A 380 16.93 -4.46 -3.88
CA VAL A 380 16.21 -3.19 -3.99
C VAL A 380 14.75 -3.51 -4.31
N SER A 381 13.83 -3.00 -3.50
CA SER A 381 12.42 -3.38 -3.59
C SER A 381 11.48 -2.19 -3.51
N THR A 382 10.43 -2.22 -4.32
CA THR A 382 9.34 -1.24 -4.24
C THR A 382 8.25 -1.65 -3.24
N THR A 383 8.43 -2.75 -2.51
CA THR A 383 7.55 -3.16 -1.41
C THR A 383 7.62 -2.16 -0.25
N ASN A 384 6.90 -2.41 0.83
CA ASN A 384 6.70 -1.44 1.91
C ASN A 384 7.54 -1.71 3.17
N ARG A 385 8.11 -2.90 3.37
CA ARG A 385 8.84 -3.29 4.57
C ARG A 385 10.18 -3.92 4.27
N ASN A 386 11.18 -3.60 5.12
CA ASN A 386 12.54 -4.13 5.01
C ASN A 386 13.08 -4.69 6.33
N PHE A 387 12.20 -5.18 7.20
CA PHE A 387 12.57 -5.78 8.47
C PHE A 387 13.42 -7.05 8.27
N VAL A 388 14.13 -7.46 9.31
CA VAL A 388 14.92 -8.70 9.32
C VAL A 388 14.07 -9.89 8.87
N GLY A 389 14.52 -10.62 7.85
CA GLY A 389 13.83 -11.80 7.33
C GLY A 389 12.54 -11.51 6.54
N ARG A 390 12.21 -10.25 6.25
CA ARG A 390 10.93 -9.87 5.64
C ARG A 390 10.69 -10.51 4.28
N MET A 391 11.72 -10.64 3.44
CA MET A 391 11.60 -11.21 2.09
C MET A 391 12.32 -12.56 1.93
N GLY A 392 12.62 -13.26 3.02
CA GLY A 392 13.30 -14.56 2.97
C GLY A 392 14.20 -14.81 4.16
N HIS A 393 15.48 -15.12 3.89
CA HIS A 393 16.44 -15.42 4.94
C HIS A 393 16.68 -14.22 5.87
N VAL A 394 16.90 -14.50 7.15
CA VAL A 394 17.12 -13.45 8.18
C VAL A 394 18.35 -12.58 7.92
N ASP A 395 19.36 -13.13 7.24
CA ASP A 395 20.57 -12.38 6.86
C ASP A 395 20.44 -11.66 5.52
N SER A 396 19.27 -11.69 4.87
CA SER A 396 19.03 -10.91 3.65
C SER A 396 18.81 -9.43 3.97
N LEU A 397 19.23 -8.55 3.05
CA LEU A 397 19.17 -7.11 3.21
C LEU A 397 18.23 -6.50 2.16
N ILE A 398 17.22 -5.76 2.60
CA ILE A 398 16.22 -5.16 1.72
C ILE A 398 16.35 -3.64 1.79
N TYR A 399 16.46 -3.01 0.62
CA TYR A 399 16.50 -1.56 0.42
C TYR A 399 15.20 -1.14 -0.26
N LEU A 400 14.39 -0.32 0.41
CA LEU A 400 13.13 0.16 -0.18
C LEU A 400 13.41 1.39 -1.04
N ALA A 401 12.87 1.38 -2.25
CA ALA A 401 13.06 2.47 -3.21
C ALA A 401 11.85 2.63 -4.14
N SER A 402 11.82 3.75 -4.86
CA SER A 402 10.85 3.99 -5.95
C SER A 402 11.09 3.08 -7.15
N PRO A 403 10.09 2.90 -8.03
CA PRO A 403 10.23 2.13 -9.26
C PRO A 403 11.40 2.58 -10.14
N GLU A 404 11.63 3.89 -10.22
CA GLU A 404 12.71 4.48 -11.02
C GLU A 404 14.08 4.12 -10.45
N VAL A 405 14.28 4.26 -9.13
CA VAL A 405 15.53 3.87 -8.46
C VAL A 405 15.76 2.36 -8.56
N ALA A 406 14.68 1.56 -8.40
CA ALA A 406 14.76 0.11 -8.51
C ALA A 406 15.17 -0.33 -9.94
N ALA A 407 14.58 0.27 -10.98
CA ALA A 407 14.91 -0.01 -12.36
C ALA A 407 16.36 0.42 -12.72
N ALA A 408 16.78 1.60 -12.28
CA ALA A 408 18.16 2.06 -12.47
C ALA A 408 19.18 1.14 -11.78
N SER A 409 18.86 0.69 -10.56
CA SER A 409 19.70 -0.22 -9.79
C SER A 409 19.80 -1.61 -10.47
N ALA A 410 18.74 -2.07 -11.11
CA ALA A 410 18.73 -3.31 -11.86
C ALA A 410 19.72 -3.29 -13.04
N ILE A 411 19.83 -2.15 -13.73
CA ILE A 411 20.76 -1.95 -14.85
C ILE A 411 22.19 -1.86 -14.33
N ALA A 412 22.40 -1.11 -13.23
CA ALA A 412 23.74 -0.83 -12.71
C ALA A 412 24.37 -1.97 -11.90
N GLY A 413 23.58 -2.95 -11.42
CA GLY A 413 24.06 -4.00 -10.49
C GLY A 413 24.35 -3.51 -9.07
N CYS A 414 24.01 -2.26 -8.78
CA CYS A 414 24.16 -1.63 -7.46
C CYS A 414 23.06 -0.57 -7.28
N ILE A 415 22.86 -0.05 -6.07
CA ILE A 415 21.92 1.05 -5.85
C ILE A 415 22.37 2.25 -6.69
N ALA A 416 21.50 2.74 -7.58
CA ALA A 416 21.86 3.74 -8.58
C ALA A 416 20.84 4.87 -8.71
N ASN A 417 21.36 6.04 -9.09
CA ASN A 417 20.57 7.23 -9.38
C ASN A 417 19.92 7.12 -10.77
N PRO A 418 18.59 7.20 -10.89
CA PRO A 418 17.92 7.14 -12.18
C PRO A 418 18.28 8.30 -13.12
N GLU A 419 18.78 9.43 -12.61
CA GLU A 419 19.24 10.55 -13.44
C GLU A 419 20.48 10.19 -14.29
N LYS A 420 21.24 9.17 -13.89
CA LYS A 420 22.47 8.72 -14.58
C LYS A 420 22.23 7.63 -15.62
N VAL A 421 21.00 7.11 -15.71
CA VAL A 421 20.62 6.15 -16.73
C VAL A 421 20.19 6.93 -17.99
N GLU A 422 20.80 6.62 -19.13
CA GLU A 422 20.40 7.17 -20.41
C GLU A 422 19.01 6.62 -20.79
N VAL A 423 18.03 7.50 -20.94
CA VAL A 423 16.68 7.10 -21.34
C VAL A 423 16.63 7.03 -22.86
N VAL A 424 16.34 5.84 -23.39
CA VAL A 424 16.14 5.60 -24.83
C VAL A 424 14.70 5.94 -25.21
N GLU A 425 14.52 6.94 -26.10
CA GLU A 425 13.21 7.41 -26.57
C GLU A 425 12.43 6.38 -27.42
#